data_9d025095d9e534d3efeed874f0ac9315
#
_entry.id   9d025095d9e534d3efeed874f0ac9315
#
_cell.length_a   1.000
_cell.length_b   1.000
_cell.length_c   1.000
_cell.angle_alpha   90.00
_cell.angle_beta   90.00
_cell.angle_gamma   90.00
#
_symmetry.space_group_name_H-M   'P 1'
#
loop_
_entity.id
_entity.type
_entity.pdbx_description
1 polymer ?
#
loop_
_entity_poly.entity_id
_entity_poly.type
_entity_poly.pdbx_seq_one_letter_code
_entity_poly.pdbx_strand_id
1 'polypeptide(L)'
;MARIALVHEVAGVAAVQAEILRAAGHDVDRLQLPDFGAEWGWLAKALTLPIRVLLYVPTVLRLRRGGYDVIHIHWVPRGLLGLMSRRPYLIQAHGSDLHMEINTPGLFSLNRRVLEDARVIFYVTPNLEPFVHRFSRKLCHLPNPVDVRALAEAPRAPERVRRVLIFLRLDPIKGVEKVFPAVERLASMVELTALAWGPLASEYRARYEGVVRFVEPVPHDRVGSFLQDFDLVVGQMEQGALGLSEIEAMGAGRPLISGIDRDLYPGDKPPVVFSGDPDQLVDQVEALRDDAKRLANLSREGRSWVRRNHGFERHLAILEGAYFGDSARSDEAMPMAM
;
A
#
# COMPACT_ATOMS: atom_id res chain seq x y z
N MET A 1 19.46 11.90 -16.88
CA MET A 1 19.92 11.91 -15.47
C MET A 1 19.32 13.14 -14.79
N ALA A 2 18.56 12.97 -13.73
CA ALA A 2 17.95 14.06 -12.97
C ALA A 2 18.25 13.88 -11.49
N ARG A 3 18.23 14.97 -10.72
CA ARG A 3 18.41 14.95 -9.27
C ARG A 3 17.05 14.97 -8.57
N ILE A 4 16.74 13.95 -7.81
CA ILE A 4 15.41 13.68 -7.24
C ILE A 4 15.49 13.66 -5.71
N ALA A 5 14.58 14.37 -5.04
CA ALA A 5 14.38 14.25 -3.60
C ALA A 5 13.12 13.43 -3.33
N LEU A 6 13.26 12.27 -2.67
CA LEU A 6 12.16 11.53 -2.07
C LEU A 6 12.08 11.89 -0.59
N VAL A 7 10.96 12.49 -0.18
CA VAL A 7 10.79 13.03 1.17
C VAL A 7 9.81 12.18 1.96
N HIS A 8 10.24 11.76 3.13
CA HIS A 8 9.54 10.86 4.04
C HIS A 8 9.46 9.41 3.54
N GLU A 9 9.28 8.48 4.47
CA GLU A 9 9.18 7.04 4.21
C GLU A 9 7.81 6.53 4.65
N VAL A 10 7.19 5.70 3.82
CA VAL A 10 5.92 5.04 4.13
C VAL A 10 6.02 3.57 3.72
N ALA A 11 6.03 2.68 4.70
CA ALA A 11 6.01 1.23 4.51
C ALA A 11 7.08 0.70 3.51
N GLY A 12 8.27 1.29 3.47
CA GLY A 12 9.35 0.89 2.58
C GLY A 12 9.23 1.40 1.13
N VAL A 13 8.14 2.06 0.76
CA VAL A 13 7.86 2.45 -0.63
C VAL A 13 8.90 3.44 -1.17
N ALA A 14 9.26 4.47 -0.40
CA ALA A 14 10.26 5.45 -0.84
C ALA A 14 11.66 4.81 -0.99
N ALA A 15 11.99 3.78 -0.18
CA ALA A 15 13.23 3.04 -0.33
C ALA A 15 13.27 2.30 -1.67
N VAL A 16 12.23 1.53 -1.98
CA VAL A 16 12.11 0.78 -3.24
C VAL A 16 12.09 1.73 -4.45
N GLN A 17 11.37 2.85 -4.37
CA GLN A 17 11.37 3.86 -5.44
C GLN A 17 12.76 4.44 -5.68
N ALA A 18 13.53 4.70 -4.61
CA ALA A 18 14.89 5.19 -4.74
C ALA A 18 15.81 4.19 -5.44
N GLU A 19 15.65 2.90 -5.17
CA GLU A 19 16.41 1.84 -5.86
C GLU A 19 16.05 1.77 -7.35
N ILE A 20 14.76 1.79 -7.67
CA ILE A 20 14.27 1.80 -9.06
C ILE A 20 14.82 3.00 -9.84
N LEU A 21 14.73 4.21 -9.27
CA LEU A 21 15.17 5.44 -9.92
C LEU A 21 16.70 5.49 -10.05
N ARG A 22 17.47 5.00 -9.06
CA ARG A 22 18.93 4.91 -9.15
C ARG A 22 19.38 3.91 -10.22
N ALA A 23 18.69 2.76 -10.30
CA ALA A 23 18.94 1.77 -11.34
C ALA A 23 18.68 2.34 -12.76
N ALA A 24 17.75 3.30 -12.88
CA ALA A 24 17.48 4.05 -14.11
C ALA A 24 18.47 5.21 -14.37
N GLY A 25 19.48 5.40 -13.50
CA GLY A 25 20.56 6.40 -13.70
C GLY A 25 20.24 7.79 -13.12
N HIS A 26 19.25 7.92 -12.24
CA HIS A 26 18.97 9.19 -11.55
C HIS A 26 19.80 9.32 -10.25
N ASP A 27 20.12 10.59 -9.87
CA ASP A 27 20.67 10.92 -8.55
C ASP A 27 19.53 11.11 -7.54
N VAL A 28 19.41 10.22 -6.54
CA VAL A 28 18.28 10.19 -5.63
C VAL A 28 18.68 10.36 -4.19
N ASP A 29 18.24 11.45 -3.60
CA ASP A 29 18.35 11.75 -2.17
C ASP A 29 17.07 11.31 -1.43
N ARG A 30 17.20 10.45 -0.41
CA ARG A 30 16.11 10.13 0.52
C ARG A 30 16.21 11.03 1.75
N LEU A 31 15.20 11.87 1.95
CA LEU A 31 15.14 12.82 3.05
C LEU A 31 14.14 12.32 4.10
N GLN A 32 14.65 11.65 5.11
CA GLN A 32 13.81 11.20 6.23
C GLN A 32 13.54 12.35 7.20
N LEU A 33 12.33 12.39 7.73
CA LEU A 33 11.91 13.37 8.71
C LEU A 33 12.04 12.79 10.11
N PRO A 34 12.40 13.62 11.11
CA PRO A 34 12.40 13.15 12.49
C PRO A 34 11.00 12.76 12.96
N ASP A 35 10.88 11.58 13.54
CA ASP A 35 9.63 11.05 14.10
C ASP A 35 9.33 11.58 15.51
N PHE A 36 9.55 12.86 15.72
CA PHE A 36 9.34 13.49 17.02
C PHE A 36 7.86 13.50 17.40
N GLY A 37 7.50 12.72 18.43
CA GLY A 37 6.15 12.66 18.98
C GLY A 37 5.11 12.05 18.03
N ALA A 38 5.49 11.10 17.18
CA ALA A 38 4.57 10.44 16.25
C ALA A 38 3.42 9.73 16.96
N GLU A 39 3.70 9.13 18.14
CA GLU A 39 2.72 8.38 18.96
C GLU A 39 1.93 9.24 19.95
N TRP A 40 2.20 10.54 20.01
CA TRP A 40 1.53 11.41 20.97
C TRP A 40 0.07 11.67 20.58
N GLY A 41 -0.78 11.90 21.59
CA GLY A 41 -2.15 12.33 21.39
C GLY A 41 -2.23 13.70 20.70
N TRP A 42 -3.38 14.02 20.14
CA TRP A 42 -3.59 15.23 19.31
C TRP A 42 -3.26 16.55 20.04
N LEU A 43 -3.54 16.66 21.35
CA LEU A 43 -3.20 17.84 22.16
C LEU A 43 -1.70 18.08 22.24
N ALA A 44 -0.92 17.03 22.55
CA ALA A 44 0.53 17.12 22.59
C ALA A 44 1.11 17.42 21.20
N LYS A 45 0.52 16.85 20.16
CA LYS A 45 0.87 17.15 18.76
C LYS A 45 0.61 18.62 18.40
N ALA A 46 -0.50 19.20 18.87
CA ALA A 46 -0.85 20.61 18.63
C ALA A 46 0.09 21.54 19.39
N LEU A 47 0.35 21.28 20.66
CA LEU A 47 1.26 22.10 21.50
C LEU A 47 2.71 22.08 21.01
N THR A 48 3.16 20.97 20.44
CA THR A 48 4.54 20.82 19.93
C THR A 48 4.69 21.18 18.46
N LEU A 49 3.63 21.61 17.78
CA LEU A 49 3.66 21.98 16.37
C LEU A 49 4.78 23.00 16.01
N PRO A 50 5.04 24.09 16.78
CA PRO A 50 6.13 25.01 16.49
C PRO A 50 7.50 24.33 16.50
N ILE A 51 7.75 23.44 17.47
CA ILE A 51 9.01 22.68 17.56
C ILE A 51 9.16 21.75 16.37
N ARG A 52 8.08 21.07 16.00
CA ARG A 52 8.06 20.17 14.82
C ARG A 52 8.34 20.91 13.52
N VAL A 53 7.79 22.11 13.37
CA VAL A 53 8.06 22.97 12.20
C VAL A 53 9.54 23.39 12.18
N LEU A 54 10.12 23.74 13.33
CA LEU A 54 11.56 24.06 13.44
C LEU A 54 12.45 22.87 13.05
N LEU A 55 12.09 21.66 13.47
CA LEU A 55 12.82 20.44 13.09
C LEU A 55 12.80 20.17 11.57
N TYR A 56 11.83 20.71 10.84
CA TYR A 56 11.75 20.58 9.38
C TYR A 56 12.56 21.61 8.62
N VAL A 57 13.02 22.69 9.28
CA VAL A 57 13.77 23.78 8.62
C VAL A 57 15.00 23.29 7.86
N PRO A 58 15.85 22.38 8.40
CA PRO A 58 17.00 21.88 7.64
C PRO A 58 16.57 21.19 6.33
N THR A 59 15.51 20.36 6.37
CA THR A 59 14.98 19.70 5.18
C THR A 59 14.44 20.72 4.18
N VAL A 60 13.68 21.71 4.64
CA VAL A 60 13.15 22.78 3.78
C VAL A 60 14.30 23.56 3.10
N LEU A 61 15.35 23.90 3.84
CA LEU A 61 16.52 24.58 3.28
C LEU A 61 17.24 23.71 2.24
N ARG A 62 17.34 22.38 2.49
CA ARG A 62 17.90 21.44 1.54
C ARG A 62 17.04 21.34 0.27
N LEU A 63 15.71 21.28 0.38
CA LEU A 63 14.79 21.29 -0.77
C LEU A 63 14.92 22.58 -1.59
N ARG A 64 15.08 23.74 -0.92
CA ARG A 64 15.22 25.04 -1.61
C ARG A 64 16.53 25.18 -2.37
N ARG A 65 17.65 24.73 -1.79
CA ARG A 65 19.03 25.00 -2.25
C ARG A 65 19.69 23.79 -2.91
N GLY A 66 19.10 22.60 -2.78
CA GLY A 66 19.73 21.35 -3.19
C GLY A 66 19.75 21.09 -4.69
N GLY A 67 19.21 21.99 -5.53
CA GLY A 67 19.25 21.84 -6.99
C GLY A 67 18.47 20.63 -7.50
N TYR A 68 17.40 20.23 -6.81
CA TYR A 68 16.56 19.12 -7.24
C TYR A 68 15.71 19.49 -8.46
N ASP A 69 15.70 18.61 -9.46
CA ASP A 69 14.81 18.68 -10.62
C ASP A 69 13.39 18.23 -10.22
N VAL A 70 13.30 17.26 -9.30
CA VAL A 70 12.05 16.70 -8.80
C VAL A 70 12.06 16.65 -7.28
N ILE A 71 10.96 17.09 -6.66
CA ILE A 71 10.67 16.90 -5.23
C ILE A 71 9.40 16.08 -5.12
N HIS A 72 9.54 14.84 -4.69
CA HIS A 72 8.43 13.90 -4.48
C HIS A 72 8.26 13.64 -2.99
N ILE A 73 7.10 14.00 -2.46
CA ILE A 73 6.80 13.95 -1.03
C ILE A 73 5.77 12.85 -0.79
N HIS A 74 6.10 11.91 0.08
CA HIS A 74 5.18 10.90 0.56
C HIS A 74 4.38 11.40 1.74
N TRP A 75 3.08 11.11 1.76
CA TRP A 75 2.15 11.47 2.82
C TRP A 75 1.65 12.93 2.75
N VAL A 76 0.35 13.11 2.56
CA VAL A 76 -0.27 14.43 2.32
C VAL A 76 0.10 15.48 3.37
N PRO A 77 0.02 15.24 4.69
CA PRO A 77 0.41 16.24 5.69
C PRO A 77 1.88 16.68 5.63
N ARG A 78 2.76 15.86 5.04
CA ARG A 78 4.18 16.22 4.85
C ARG A 78 4.40 17.18 3.67
N GLY A 79 3.39 17.35 2.83
CA GLY A 79 3.41 18.34 1.75
C GLY A 79 3.58 19.79 2.22
N LEU A 80 3.39 20.07 3.52
CA LEU A 80 3.81 21.33 4.14
C LEU A 80 5.26 21.69 3.81
N LEU A 81 6.16 20.72 3.72
CA LEU A 81 7.56 20.93 3.33
C LEU A 81 7.68 21.48 1.89
N GLY A 82 6.82 21.01 0.99
CA GLY A 82 6.71 21.52 -0.38
C GLY A 82 6.31 22.99 -0.38
N LEU A 83 5.23 23.34 0.32
CA LEU A 83 4.77 24.72 0.47
C LEU A 83 5.86 25.63 1.07
N MET A 84 6.52 25.19 2.15
CA MET A 84 7.59 25.95 2.81
C MET A 84 8.83 26.07 1.92
N SER A 85 9.14 25.09 1.09
CA SER A 85 10.29 25.14 0.17
C SER A 85 10.10 26.16 -0.94
N ARG A 86 8.85 26.48 -1.28
CA ARG A 86 8.48 27.33 -2.44
C ARG A 86 9.02 26.78 -3.77
N ARG A 87 9.21 25.50 -3.86
CA ARG A 87 9.61 24.77 -5.07
C ARG A 87 8.44 23.91 -5.55
N PRO A 88 8.28 23.72 -6.86
CA PRO A 88 7.30 22.74 -7.37
C PRO A 88 7.55 21.38 -6.76
N TYR A 89 6.48 20.68 -6.36
CA TYR A 89 6.55 19.35 -5.75
C TYR A 89 5.42 18.46 -6.23
N LEU A 90 5.62 17.16 -6.07
CA LEU A 90 4.64 16.13 -6.27
C LEU A 90 4.30 15.51 -4.91
N ILE A 91 3.06 15.07 -4.74
CA ILE A 91 2.60 14.43 -3.50
C ILE A 91 2.12 13.01 -3.78
N GLN A 92 2.49 12.05 -2.93
CA GLN A 92 1.98 10.68 -2.99
C GLN A 92 1.13 10.38 -1.78
N ALA A 93 -0.15 10.10 -2.04
CA ALA A 93 -1.13 9.68 -1.03
C ALA A 93 -1.13 8.16 -0.88
N HIS A 94 -1.08 7.69 0.38
CA HIS A 94 -0.94 6.28 0.74
C HIS A 94 -2.22 5.64 1.33
N GLY A 95 -3.29 6.40 1.49
CA GLY A 95 -4.60 5.96 1.96
C GLY A 95 -4.91 6.41 3.39
N SER A 96 -4.13 6.03 4.40
CA SER A 96 -4.41 6.45 5.78
C SER A 96 -4.37 7.97 5.95
N ASP A 97 -3.52 8.66 5.19
CA ASP A 97 -3.44 10.13 5.14
C ASP A 97 -4.71 10.78 4.57
N LEU A 98 -5.39 10.10 3.64
CA LEU A 98 -6.65 10.58 3.06
C LEU A 98 -7.85 10.17 3.89
N HIS A 99 -7.88 8.94 4.42
CA HIS A 99 -9.02 8.45 5.21
C HIS A 99 -9.07 9.07 6.62
N MET A 100 -7.92 9.22 7.27
CA MET A 100 -7.85 9.60 8.68
C MET A 100 -7.40 11.04 8.90
N GLU A 101 -6.42 11.53 8.15
CA GLU A 101 -5.72 12.79 8.47
C GLU A 101 -6.20 13.99 7.66
N ILE A 102 -6.77 13.79 6.47
CA ILE A 102 -7.20 14.91 5.62
C ILE A 102 -8.24 15.79 6.31
N ASN A 103 -9.12 15.19 7.11
CA ASN A 103 -10.21 15.86 7.82
C ASN A 103 -9.87 16.20 9.28
N THR A 104 -8.59 16.07 9.70
CA THR A 104 -8.20 16.43 11.06
C THR A 104 -8.50 17.90 11.33
N PRO A 105 -9.25 18.22 12.40
CA PRO A 105 -9.56 19.62 12.75
C PRO A 105 -8.27 20.46 12.85
N GLY A 106 -8.29 21.63 12.23
CA GLY A 106 -7.14 22.52 12.16
C GLY A 106 -6.10 22.23 11.06
N LEU A 107 -6.08 21.02 10.51
CA LEU A 107 -5.18 20.65 9.41
C LEU A 107 -5.87 20.57 8.04
N PHE A 108 -7.19 20.57 8.01
CA PHE A 108 -7.95 20.44 6.77
C PHE A 108 -7.56 21.48 5.71
N SER A 109 -7.53 22.78 6.10
CA SER A 109 -7.19 23.86 5.17
C SER A 109 -5.74 23.76 4.67
N LEU A 110 -4.83 23.28 5.53
CA LEU A 110 -3.43 23.07 5.16
C LEU A 110 -3.30 21.88 4.19
N ASN A 111 -3.89 20.74 4.50
CA ASN A 111 -3.87 19.56 3.63
C ASN A 111 -4.52 19.85 2.26
N ARG A 112 -5.64 20.59 2.28
CA ARG A 112 -6.28 21.08 1.06
C ARG A 112 -5.31 21.94 0.24
N ARG A 113 -4.63 22.92 0.86
CA ARG A 113 -3.66 23.79 0.18
C ARG A 113 -2.49 22.98 -0.39
N VAL A 114 -2.00 21.99 0.33
CA VAL A 114 -0.95 21.06 -0.14
C VAL A 114 -1.37 20.36 -1.43
N LEU A 115 -2.59 19.82 -1.48
CA LEU A 115 -3.09 19.10 -2.66
C LEU A 115 -3.37 20.05 -3.84
N GLU A 116 -3.88 21.25 -3.58
CA GLU A 116 -4.15 22.27 -4.62
C GLU A 116 -2.86 22.80 -5.27
N ASP A 117 -1.76 22.91 -4.50
CA ASP A 117 -0.48 23.46 -4.95
C ASP A 117 0.44 22.39 -5.58
N ALA A 118 0.16 21.10 -5.35
CA ALA A 118 0.96 20.01 -5.90
C ALA A 118 0.87 19.96 -7.44
N ARG A 119 2.04 19.78 -8.09
CA ARG A 119 2.13 19.64 -9.56
C ARG A 119 1.46 18.36 -10.04
N VAL A 120 1.61 17.25 -9.30
CA VAL A 120 0.96 15.96 -9.52
C VAL A 120 0.58 15.39 -8.16
N ILE A 121 -0.59 14.77 -8.10
CA ILE A 121 -1.03 13.97 -6.96
C ILE A 121 -1.02 12.51 -7.40
N PHE A 122 -0.11 11.71 -6.81
CA PHE A 122 -0.14 10.27 -6.92
C PHE A 122 -1.08 9.67 -5.88
N TYR A 123 -1.81 8.63 -6.26
CA TYR A 123 -2.58 7.80 -5.34
C TYR A 123 -2.28 6.32 -5.58
N VAL A 124 -2.08 5.55 -4.50
CA VAL A 124 -1.51 4.20 -4.59
C VAL A 124 -2.52 3.09 -4.86
N THR A 125 -3.80 3.34 -4.57
CA THR A 125 -4.89 2.39 -4.82
C THR A 125 -6.09 3.09 -5.45
N PRO A 126 -6.84 2.44 -6.35
CA PRO A 126 -7.87 3.10 -7.15
C PRO A 126 -9.03 3.68 -6.32
N ASN A 127 -9.36 3.10 -5.17
CA ASN A 127 -10.38 3.62 -4.26
C ASN A 127 -10.03 4.97 -3.62
N LEU A 128 -8.80 5.47 -3.79
CA LEU A 128 -8.36 6.77 -3.26
C LEU A 128 -8.66 7.93 -4.22
N GLU A 129 -8.89 7.66 -5.50
CA GLU A 129 -9.16 8.71 -6.49
C GLU A 129 -10.30 9.66 -6.10
N PRO A 130 -11.47 9.20 -5.59
CA PRO A 130 -12.56 10.09 -5.20
C PRO A 130 -12.20 11.11 -4.11
N PHE A 131 -11.19 10.83 -3.29
CA PHE A 131 -10.72 11.75 -2.26
C PHE A 131 -9.84 12.88 -2.79
N VAL A 132 -9.17 12.66 -3.91
CA VAL A 132 -8.17 13.60 -4.46
C VAL A 132 -8.57 14.25 -5.77
N HIS A 133 -9.51 13.69 -6.53
CA HIS A 133 -9.86 14.18 -7.87
C HIS A 133 -10.29 15.67 -7.90
N ARG A 134 -10.90 16.16 -6.84
CA ARG A 134 -11.35 17.57 -6.71
C ARG A 134 -10.23 18.58 -6.51
N PHE A 135 -9.01 18.13 -6.19
CA PHE A 135 -7.91 19.03 -5.83
C PHE A 135 -6.93 19.29 -6.97
N SER A 136 -6.85 18.42 -7.97
CA SER A 136 -5.89 18.58 -9.06
C SER A 136 -6.45 18.01 -10.36
N ARG A 137 -6.10 18.65 -11.46
CA ARG A 137 -6.31 18.10 -12.81
C ARG A 137 -5.23 17.09 -13.21
N LYS A 138 -4.17 16.97 -12.41
CA LYS A 138 -3.03 16.07 -12.67
C LYS A 138 -2.98 14.97 -11.62
N LEU A 139 -3.92 14.05 -11.73
CA LEU A 139 -3.95 12.84 -10.92
C LEU A 139 -3.21 11.73 -11.64
N CYS A 140 -2.48 10.93 -10.89
CA CYS A 140 -1.78 9.77 -11.44
C CYS A 140 -1.91 8.58 -10.50
N HIS A 141 -2.51 7.50 -10.98
CA HIS A 141 -2.50 6.23 -10.26
C HIS A 141 -1.09 5.64 -10.30
N LEU A 142 -0.45 5.55 -9.15
CA LEU A 142 0.89 5.01 -8.96
C LEU A 142 0.83 3.80 -8.02
N PRO A 143 0.57 2.60 -8.52
CA PRO A 143 0.54 1.39 -7.71
C PRO A 143 1.87 1.19 -6.97
N ASN A 144 1.82 0.73 -5.70
CA ASN A 144 3.03 0.43 -4.95
C ASN A 144 3.88 -0.60 -5.68
N PRO A 145 5.21 -0.39 -5.81
CA PRO A 145 6.10 -1.31 -6.51
C PRO A 145 6.35 -2.56 -5.69
N VAL A 146 6.38 -3.71 -6.35
CA VAL A 146 6.70 -5.01 -5.73
C VAL A 146 7.69 -5.77 -6.61
N ASP A 147 8.80 -6.22 -6.01
CA ASP A 147 9.71 -7.16 -6.66
C ASP A 147 9.23 -8.61 -6.43
N VAL A 148 8.56 -9.15 -7.42
CA VAL A 148 8.08 -10.54 -7.35
C VAL A 148 9.22 -11.57 -7.25
N ARG A 149 10.45 -11.25 -7.68
CA ARG A 149 11.61 -12.15 -7.57
C ARG A 149 12.13 -12.15 -6.13
N ALA A 150 12.23 -10.99 -5.50
CA ALA A 150 12.60 -10.89 -4.09
C ALA A 150 11.60 -11.58 -3.16
N LEU A 151 10.29 -11.56 -3.49
CA LEU A 151 9.28 -12.28 -2.73
C LEU A 151 9.43 -13.82 -2.85
N ALA A 152 9.68 -14.32 -4.04
CA ALA A 152 9.96 -15.73 -4.28
C ALA A 152 10.53 -15.92 -5.69
N GLU A 153 11.69 -16.56 -5.83
CA GLU A 153 12.30 -16.81 -7.12
C GLU A 153 11.47 -17.80 -7.95
N ALA A 154 11.11 -18.94 -7.34
CA ALA A 154 10.31 -19.98 -7.95
C ALA A 154 9.26 -20.50 -6.94
N PRO A 155 8.14 -19.79 -6.72
CA PRO A 155 7.15 -20.22 -5.75
C PRO A 155 6.47 -21.52 -6.20
N ARG A 156 6.41 -22.47 -5.29
CA ARG A 156 5.62 -23.69 -5.51
C ARG A 156 4.15 -23.38 -5.27
N ALA A 157 3.31 -23.66 -6.23
CA ALA A 157 1.86 -23.57 -6.06
C ALA A 157 1.39 -24.61 -5.02
N PRO A 158 0.48 -24.28 -4.12
CA PRO A 158 -0.07 -25.23 -3.16
C PRO A 158 -0.94 -26.26 -3.89
N GLU A 159 -0.83 -27.52 -3.46
CA GLU A 159 -1.66 -28.62 -3.98
C GLU A 159 -2.96 -28.79 -3.16
N ARG A 160 -2.94 -28.29 -1.93
CA ARG A 160 -4.05 -28.35 -0.97
C ARG A 160 -3.91 -27.21 0.03
N VAL A 161 -5.03 -26.70 0.55
CA VAL A 161 -5.01 -25.71 1.64
C VAL A 161 -4.98 -26.42 2.99
N ARG A 162 -3.89 -26.27 3.72
CA ARG A 162 -3.72 -26.72 5.10
C ARG A 162 -3.44 -25.55 6.04
N ARG A 163 -2.67 -24.57 5.59
CA ARG A 163 -2.22 -23.42 6.37
C ARG A 163 -2.70 -22.12 5.72
N VAL A 164 -3.52 -21.39 6.44
CA VAL A 164 -4.09 -20.12 5.98
C VAL A 164 -3.52 -18.98 6.81
N LEU A 165 -3.03 -17.96 6.13
CA LEU A 165 -2.57 -16.71 6.75
C LEU A 165 -3.66 -15.63 6.64
N ILE A 166 -4.09 -15.10 7.77
CA ILE A 166 -4.88 -13.87 7.85
C ILE A 166 -3.88 -12.71 7.82
N PHE A 167 -3.70 -12.11 6.63
CA PHE A 167 -2.64 -11.13 6.36
C PHE A 167 -3.21 -9.72 6.21
N LEU A 168 -3.86 -9.27 7.25
CA LEU A 168 -4.42 -7.92 7.32
C LEU A 168 -4.09 -7.25 8.67
N ARG A 169 -4.02 -5.94 8.68
CA ARG A 169 -3.92 -5.16 9.91
C ARG A 169 -5.19 -5.35 10.73
N LEU A 170 -5.06 -5.67 12.01
CA LEU A 170 -6.19 -5.85 12.92
C LEU A 170 -6.81 -4.47 13.28
N ASP A 171 -7.65 -4.01 12.38
CA ASP A 171 -8.25 -2.68 12.37
C ASP A 171 -9.64 -2.78 11.68
N PRO A 172 -10.70 -2.17 12.21
CA PRO A 172 -12.04 -2.20 11.61
C PRO A 172 -12.05 -1.78 10.15
N ILE A 173 -11.22 -0.78 9.76
CA ILE A 173 -11.09 -0.30 8.37
C ILE A 173 -10.64 -1.39 7.39
N LYS A 174 -10.08 -2.50 7.89
CA LYS A 174 -9.65 -3.66 7.09
C LYS A 174 -10.70 -4.78 7.05
N GLY A 175 -11.82 -4.61 7.73
CA GLY A 175 -12.91 -5.59 7.76
C GLY A 175 -12.60 -6.81 8.61
N VAL A 176 -11.89 -6.65 9.74
CA VAL A 176 -11.64 -7.75 10.69
C VAL A 176 -12.93 -8.42 11.16
N GLU A 177 -14.02 -7.66 11.27
CA GLU A 177 -15.35 -8.12 11.64
C GLU A 177 -16.00 -9.03 10.59
N LYS A 178 -15.49 -9.02 9.36
CA LYS A 178 -15.92 -9.91 8.26
C LYS A 178 -15.06 -11.17 8.14
N VAL A 179 -13.93 -11.23 8.85
CA VAL A 179 -12.98 -12.36 8.82
C VAL A 179 -13.08 -13.19 10.10
N PHE A 180 -12.96 -12.56 11.24
CA PHE A 180 -12.80 -13.26 12.51
C PHE A 180 -14.04 -14.06 13.01
N PRO A 181 -15.29 -13.71 12.69
CA PRO A 181 -16.42 -14.57 13.03
C PRO A 181 -16.39 -15.95 12.33
N ALA A 182 -15.59 -16.09 11.26
CA ALA A 182 -15.41 -17.36 10.54
C ALA A 182 -14.31 -18.26 11.13
N VAL A 183 -13.40 -17.74 11.99
CA VAL A 183 -12.16 -18.46 12.35
C VAL A 183 -12.39 -19.77 13.09
N GLU A 184 -13.42 -19.90 13.93
CA GLU A 184 -13.73 -21.16 14.63
C GLU A 184 -14.15 -22.27 13.66
N ARG A 185 -14.95 -21.90 12.65
CA ARG A 185 -15.36 -22.83 11.58
C ARG A 185 -14.17 -23.19 10.69
N LEU A 186 -13.35 -22.22 10.32
CA LEU A 186 -12.15 -22.44 9.52
C LEU A 186 -11.12 -23.30 10.25
N ALA A 187 -10.93 -23.11 11.57
CA ALA A 187 -9.99 -23.89 12.38
C ALA A 187 -10.33 -25.37 12.46
N SER A 188 -11.59 -25.77 12.19
CA SER A 188 -11.97 -27.17 12.04
C SER A 188 -11.45 -27.82 10.75
N MET A 189 -11.00 -27.03 9.78
CA MET A 189 -10.61 -27.49 8.45
C MET A 189 -9.13 -27.22 8.12
N VAL A 190 -8.56 -26.14 8.67
CA VAL A 190 -7.23 -25.64 8.34
C VAL A 190 -6.54 -25.03 9.57
N GLU A 191 -5.21 -24.94 9.52
CA GLU A 191 -4.42 -24.20 10.51
C GLU A 191 -4.45 -22.69 10.18
N LEU A 192 -4.82 -21.88 11.18
CA LEU A 192 -4.92 -20.42 11.03
C LEU A 192 -3.75 -19.70 11.70
N THR A 193 -3.15 -18.79 10.98
CA THR A 193 -2.15 -17.85 11.51
C THR A 193 -2.57 -16.42 11.19
N ALA A 194 -2.36 -15.49 12.12
CA ALA A 194 -2.58 -14.05 11.90
C ALA A 194 -1.39 -13.24 12.42
N LEU A 195 -1.12 -12.08 11.81
CA LEU A 195 -0.14 -11.15 12.36
C LEU A 195 -0.75 -10.35 13.51
N ALA A 196 -0.03 -10.26 14.63
CA ALA A 196 -0.43 -9.51 15.82
C ALA A 196 -0.08 -8.02 15.67
N TRP A 197 -0.73 -7.32 14.72
CA TRP A 197 -0.49 -5.90 14.48
C TRP A 197 -1.78 -5.11 14.22
N GLY A 198 -1.78 -3.84 14.62
CA GLY A 198 -2.95 -2.97 14.54
C GLY A 198 -3.59 -2.69 15.90
N PRO A 199 -4.53 -1.76 15.95
CA PRO A 199 -5.12 -1.29 17.21
C PRO A 199 -5.90 -2.37 17.98
N LEU A 200 -6.41 -3.39 17.29
CA LEU A 200 -7.17 -4.48 17.90
C LEU A 200 -6.32 -5.75 18.16
N ALA A 201 -5.00 -5.70 17.96
CA ALA A 201 -4.14 -6.87 18.06
C ALA A 201 -4.23 -7.58 19.41
N SER A 202 -4.15 -6.84 20.52
CA SER A 202 -4.22 -7.41 21.87
C SER A 202 -5.59 -8.02 22.18
N GLU A 203 -6.67 -7.38 21.75
CA GLU A 203 -8.04 -7.86 21.95
C GLU A 203 -8.27 -9.17 21.19
N TYR A 204 -7.94 -9.20 19.90
CA TYR A 204 -8.16 -10.37 19.04
C TYR A 204 -7.27 -11.54 19.43
N ARG A 205 -6.00 -11.27 19.84
CA ARG A 205 -5.12 -12.31 20.39
C ARG A 205 -5.74 -12.98 21.62
N ALA A 206 -6.26 -12.21 22.58
CA ALA A 206 -6.89 -12.75 23.77
C ALA A 206 -8.19 -13.49 23.46
N ARG A 207 -9.02 -12.96 22.55
CA ARG A 207 -10.32 -13.54 22.20
C ARG A 207 -10.22 -14.86 21.45
N TYR A 208 -9.22 -15.03 20.58
CA TYR A 208 -9.07 -16.18 19.71
C TYR A 208 -7.84 -17.04 20.04
N GLU A 209 -7.38 -16.94 21.30
CA GLU A 209 -6.32 -17.81 21.82
C GLU A 209 -6.70 -19.28 21.69
N GLY A 210 -5.77 -20.11 21.18
CA GLY A 210 -6.02 -21.54 20.93
C GLY A 210 -6.76 -21.86 19.63
N VAL A 211 -7.36 -20.86 18.95
CA VAL A 211 -8.03 -21.02 17.65
C VAL A 211 -7.14 -20.50 16.51
N VAL A 212 -6.52 -19.34 16.70
CA VAL A 212 -5.64 -18.68 15.73
C VAL A 212 -4.26 -18.54 16.33
N ARG A 213 -3.22 -18.95 15.60
CA ARG A 213 -1.83 -18.71 15.96
C ARG A 213 -1.46 -17.26 15.61
N PHE A 214 -1.27 -16.42 16.62
CA PHE A 214 -0.80 -15.04 16.42
C PHE A 214 0.73 -14.98 16.40
N VAL A 215 1.30 -14.34 15.39
CA VAL A 215 2.74 -14.11 15.23
C VAL A 215 3.03 -12.63 15.15
N GLU A 216 4.21 -12.21 15.60
CA GLU A 216 4.63 -10.81 15.50
C GLU A 216 4.84 -10.39 14.03
N PRO A 217 4.74 -9.09 13.72
CA PRO A 217 5.03 -8.58 12.38
C PRO A 217 6.40 -9.01 11.87
N VAL A 218 6.42 -9.48 10.64
CA VAL A 218 7.64 -9.96 9.98
C VAL A 218 8.35 -8.78 9.31
N PRO A 219 9.70 -8.66 9.45
CA PRO A 219 10.47 -7.69 8.69
C PRO A 219 10.22 -7.81 7.18
N HIS A 220 10.18 -6.68 6.47
CA HIS A 220 9.78 -6.62 5.06
C HIS A 220 10.65 -7.53 4.16
N ASP A 221 11.95 -7.62 4.43
CA ASP A 221 12.90 -8.49 3.72
C ASP A 221 12.64 -9.99 3.91
N ARG A 222 11.83 -10.37 4.90
CA ARG A 222 11.44 -11.76 5.20
C ARG A 222 9.99 -12.09 4.80
N VAL A 223 9.21 -11.11 4.36
CA VAL A 223 7.80 -11.33 4.00
C VAL A 223 7.67 -12.40 2.92
N GLY A 224 8.53 -12.38 1.92
CA GLY A 224 8.51 -13.37 0.84
C GLY A 224 8.69 -14.80 1.34
N SER A 225 9.73 -15.06 2.16
CA SER A 225 9.97 -16.38 2.74
C SER A 225 8.87 -16.80 3.71
N PHE A 226 8.37 -15.88 4.52
CA PHE A 226 7.26 -16.14 5.45
C PHE A 226 5.98 -16.57 4.71
N LEU A 227 5.67 -15.92 3.60
CA LEU A 227 4.50 -16.26 2.78
C LEU A 227 4.58 -17.68 2.18
N GLN A 228 5.80 -18.23 1.97
CA GLN A 228 5.96 -19.60 1.46
C GLN A 228 5.50 -20.68 2.47
N ASP A 229 5.36 -20.34 3.74
CA ASP A 229 4.86 -21.23 4.77
C ASP A 229 3.34 -21.47 4.70
N PHE A 230 2.61 -20.72 3.87
CA PHE A 230 1.15 -20.78 3.78
C PHE A 230 0.68 -21.22 2.41
N ASP A 231 -0.50 -21.82 2.38
CA ASP A 231 -1.12 -22.32 1.16
C ASP A 231 -2.14 -21.32 0.58
N LEU A 232 -2.75 -20.51 1.44
CA LEU A 232 -3.78 -19.54 1.11
C LEU A 232 -3.63 -18.31 2.00
N VAL A 233 -3.92 -17.13 1.46
CA VAL A 233 -3.93 -15.88 2.20
C VAL A 233 -5.34 -15.29 2.21
N VAL A 234 -5.77 -14.82 3.38
CA VAL A 234 -6.99 -14.01 3.56
C VAL A 234 -6.55 -12.57 3.80
N GLY A 235 -6.92 -11.69 2.88
CA GLY A 235 -6.66 -10.26 2.93
C GLY A 235 -7.81 -9.46 3.54
N GLN A 236 -7.79 -8.15 3.31
CA GLN A 236 -8.80 -7.21 3.81
C GLN A 236 -10.17 -7.42 3.13
N MET A 237 -11.27 -7.08 3.86
CA MET A 237 -12.64 -7.33 3.41
C MET A 237 -13.50 -6.05 3.30
N GLU A 238 -12.94 -4.85 3.55
CA GLU A 238 -13.76 -3.61 3.63
C GLU A 238 -13.43 -2.58 2.55
N GLN A 239 -12.17 -2.40 2.19
CA GLN A 239 -11.77 -1.26 1.35
C GLN A 239 -12.04 -1.41 -0.15
N GLY A 240 -12.40 -2.59 -0.60
CA GLY A 240 -12.62 -2.88 -2.03
C GLY A 240 -11.37 -2.86 -2.92
N ALA A 241 -10.25 -2.35 -2.44
CA ALA A 241 -8.99 -2.27 -3.18
C ALA A 241 -7.87 -3.07 -2.51
N LEU A 242 -6.97 -3.62 -3.31
CA LEU A 242 -5.81 -4.39 -2.80
C LEU A 242 -4.79 -3.47 -2.13
N GLY A 243 -4.41 -3.78 -0.92
CA GLY A 243 -3.29 -3.18 -0.21
C GLY A 243 -1.97 -3.89 -0.52
N LEU A 244 -0.88 -3.41 0.09
CA LEU A 244 0.45 -3.96 -0.15
C LEU A 244 0.56 -5.43 0.26
N SER A 245 -0.03 -5.81 1.40
CA SER A 245 -0.02 -7.21 1.89
C SER A 245 -0.66 -8.19 0.89
N GLU A 246 -1.79 -7.81 0.30
CA GLU A 246 -2.49 -8.63 -0.70
C GLU A 246 -1.66 -8.75 -1.99
N ILE A 247 -1.02 -7.66 -2.40
CA ILE A 247 -0.16 -7.64 -3.59
C ILE A 247 1.09 -8.49 -3.35
N GLU A 248 1.71 -8.41 -2.17
CA GLU A 248 2.84 -9.24 -1.78
C GLU A 248 2.47 -10.73 -1.73
N ALA A 249 1.30 -11.07 -1.19
CA ALA A 249 0.82 -12.45 -1.17
C ALA A 249 0.68 -13.03 -2.57
N MET A 250 0.01 -12.32 -3.48
CA MET A 250 -0.10 -12.74 -4.89
C MET A 250 1.26 -12.76 -5.59
N GLY A 251 2.13 -11.77 -5.34
CA GLY A 251 3.49 -11.71 -5.86
C GLY A 251 4.36 -12.89 -5.44
N ALA A 252 4.18 -13.36 -4.20
CA ALA A 252 4.79 -14.57 -3.66
C ALA A 252 4.15 -15.87 -4.17
N GLY A 253 3.16 -15.76 -5.07
CA GLY A 253 2.46 -16.91 -5.64
C GLY A 253 1.47 -17.55 -4.67
N ARG A 254 0.96 -16.82 -3.70
CA ARG A 254 -0.10 -17.35 -2.81
C ARG A 254 -1.47 -16.99 -3.36
N PRO A 255 -2.40 -17.96 -3.49
CA PRO A 255 -3.81 -17.69 -3.73
C PRO A 255 -4.35 -16.73 -2.67
N LEU A 256 -5.25 -15.83 -3.06
CA LEU A 256 -5.78 -14.77 -2.20
C LEU A 256 -7.31 -14.79 -2.18
N ILE A 257 -7.89 -14.69 -0.99
CA ILE A 257 -9.30 -14.35 -0.76
C ILE A 257 -9.34 -12.93 -0.18
N SER A 258 -10.13 -12.03 -0.76
CA SER A 258 -10.26 -10.64 -0.28
C SER A 258 -11.59 -10.03 -0.71
N GLY A 259 -12.06 -9.03 0.05
CA GLY A 259 -13.24 -8.21 -0.27
C GLY A 259 -12.92 -7.16 -1.31
N ILE A 260 -12.71 -7.58 -2.56
CA ILE A 260 -12.33 -6.70 -3.65
C ILE A 260 -13.56 -6.22 -4.45
N ASP A 261 -13.59 -4.93 -4.75
CA ASP A 261 -14.47 -4.37 -5.77
C ASP A 261 -13.77 -4.41 -7.14
N ARG A 262 -14.27 -5.28 -8.00
CA ARG A 262 -13.68 -5.50 -9.33
C ARG A 262 -13.89 -4.34 -10.30
N ASP A 263 -14.83 -3.45 -10.02
CA ASP A 263 -15.08 -2.27 -10.86
C ASP A 263 -14.01 -1.19 -10.68
N LEU A 264 -13.27 -1.25 -9.56
CA LEU A 264 -12.07 -0.43 -9.36
C LEU A 264 -10.88 -0.84 -10.27
N TYR A 265 -10.97 -1.98 -10.95
CA TYR A 265 -9.91 -2.51 -11.83
C TYR A 265 -10.41 -2.72 -13.25
N PRO A 266 -10.73 -1.63 -13.99
CA PRO A 266 -11.15 -1.75 -15.37
C PRO A 266 -10.00 -2.31 -16.23
N GLY A 267 -10.30 -3.29 -17.08
CA GLY A 267 -9.31 -3.92 -17.97
C GLY A 267 -8.65 -5.15 -17.35
N ASP A 268 -7.53 -5.02 -16.65
CA ASP A 268 -6.79 -6.17 -16.07
C ASP A 268 -7.23 -6.44 -14.62
N LYS A 269 -8.28 -7.24 -14.46
CA LYS A 269 -8.84 -7.58 -13.14
C LYS A 269 -7.91 -8.52 -12.36
N PRO A 270 -7.63 -8.26 -11.06
CA PRO A 270 -6.81 -9.16 -10.26
C PRO A 270 -7.51 -10.51 -10.03
N PRO A 271 -6.77 -11.63 -10.11
CA PRO A 271 -7.29 -12.98 -9.94
C PRO A 271 -7.46 -13.32 -8.45
N VAL A 272 -8.35 -12.61 -7.79
CA VAL A 272 -8.67 -12.75 -6.37
C VAL A 272 -10.00 -13.47 -6.22
N VAL A 273 -10.09 -14.39 -5.26
CA VAL A 273 -11.35 -14.98 -4.85
C VAL A 273 -12.08 -14.00 -3.95
N PHE A 274 -13.29 -13.63 -4.35
CA PHE A 274 -14.09 -12.67 -3.60
C PHE A 274 -14.73 -13.30 -2.37
N SER A 275 -14.69 -12.58 -1.25
CA SER A 275 -15.52 -12.82 -0.09
C SER A 275 -15.94 -11.47 0.51
N GLY A 276 -17.21 -11.31 0.86
CA GLY A 276 -17.76 -10.09 1.46
C GLY A 276 -18.24 -10.28 2.90
N ASP A 277 -18.35 -11.50 3.37
CA ASP A 277 -18.84 -11.85 4.70
C ASP A 277 -18.22 -13.16 5.24
N PRO A 278 -18.38 -13.48 6.54
CA PRO A 278 -17.79 -14.66 7.14
C PRO A 278 -18.27 -16.01 6.56
N ASP A 279 -19.52 -16.11 6.13
CA ASP A 279 -20.06 -17.35 5.58
C ASP A 279 -19.46 -17.63 4.20
N GLN A 280 -19.43 -16.63 3.33
CA GLN A 280 -18.74 -16.73 2.05
C GLN A 280 -17.25 -17.06 2.22
N LEU A 281 -16.58 -16.52 3.24
CA LEU A 281 -15.17 -16.84 3.51
C LEU A 281 -14.99 -18.34 3.78
N VAL A 282 -15.83 -18.94 4.61
CA VAL A 282 -15.80 -20.37 4.88
C VAL A 282 -16.03 -21.18 3.60
N ASP A 283 -17.08 -20.83 2.83
CA ASP A 283 -17.42 -21.52 1.59
C ASP A 283 -16.27 -21.46 0.56
N GLN A 284 -15.60 -20.31 0.44
CA GLN A 284 -14.47 -20.16 -0.47
C GLN A 284 -13.25 -20.96 -0.03
N VAL A 285 -12.94 -21.01 1.27
CA VAL A 285 -11.84 -21.84 1.79
C VAL A 285 -12.14 -23.32 1.56
N GLU A 286 -13.36 -23.77 1.84
CA GLU A 286 -13.78 -25.15 1.61
C GLU A 286 -13.70 -25.55 0.12
N ALA A 287 -14.19 -24.68 -0.77
CA ALA A 287 -14.13 -24.89 -2.22
C ALA A 287 -12.71 -24.94 -2.79
N LEU A 288 -11.76 -24.25 -2.15
CA LEU A 288 -10.36 -24.25 -2.58
C LEU A 288 -9.55 -25.39 -1.93
N ARG A 289 -9.99 -25.93 -0.82
CA ARG A 289 -9.18 -26.79 0.05
C ARG A 289 -8.48 -27.93 -0.67
N ASP A 290 -9.17 -28.61 -1.55
CA ASP A 290 -8.68 -29.78 -2.27
C ASP A 290 -8.62 -29.59 -3.80
N ASP A 291 -8.79 -28.34 -4.30
CA ASP A 291 -8.75 -28.00 -5.73
C ASP A 291 -7.34 -27.53 -6.16
N ALA A 292 -6.42 -28.50 -6.29
CA ALA A 292 -5.04 -28.22 -6.71
C ALA A 292 -4.94 -27.45 -8.04
N LYS A 293 -5.85 -27.71 -8.98
CA LYS A 293 -5.85 -27.05 -10.30
C LYS A 293 -6.19 -25.55 -10.16
N ARG A 294 -7.23 -25.25 -9.39
CA ARG A 294 -7.65 -23.86 -9.12
C ARG A 294 -6.59 -23.11 -8.33
N LEU A 295 -5.98 -23.72 -7.31
CA LEU A 295 -4.89 -23.16 -6.53
C LEU A 295 -3.68 -22.84 -7.41
N ALA A 296 -3.27 -23.77 -8.28
CA ALA A 296 -2.16 -23.54 -9.21
C ALA A 296 -2.44 -22.41 -10.21
N ASN A 297 -3.67 -22.30 -10.71
CA ASN A 297 -4.08 -21.21 -11.57
C ASN A 297 -4.02 -19.84 -10.86
N LEU A 298 -4.64 -19.74 -9.67
CA LEU A 298 -4.63 -18.51 -8.86
C LEU A 298 -3.21 -18.07 -8.52
N SER A 299 -2.34 -19.00 -8.13
CA SER A 299 -0.92 -18.75 -7.85
C SER A 299 -0.20 -18.14 -9.06
N ARG A 300 -0.32 -18.78 -10.22
CA ARG A 300 0.34 -18.34 -11.46
C ARG A 300 -0.19 -16.99 -11.96
N GLU A 301 -1.52 -16.86 -12.02
CA GLU A 301 -2.20 -15.67 -12.52
C GLU A 301 -1.99 -14.49 -11.59
N GLY A 302 -2.07 -14.70 -10.25
CA GLY A 302 -1.81 -13.68 -9.24
C GLY A 302 -0.42 -13.08 -9.37
N ARG A 303 0.60 -13.95 -9.41
CA ARG A 303 1.99 -13.52 -9.59
C ARG A 303 2.21 -12.78 -10.92
N SER A 304 1.61 -13.26 -12.00
CA SER A 304 1.69 -12.64 -13.31
C SER A 304 1.02 -11.27 -13.33
N TRP A 305 -0.13 -11.14 -12.69
CA TRP A 305 -0.85 -9.88 -12.56
C TRP A 305 -0.05 -8.85 -11.75
N VAL A 306 0.53 -9.25 -10.61
CA VAL A 306 1.38 -8.37 -9.80
C VAL A 306 2.59 -7.88 -10.61
N ARG A 307 3.27 -8.76 -11.34
CA ARG A 307 4.39 -8.36 -12.19
C ARG A 307 4.00 -7.33 -13.24
N ARG A 308 2.84 -7.48 -13.89
CA ARG A 308 2.37 -6.52 -14.90
C ARG A 308 1.94 -5.18 -14.30
N ASN A 309 1.28 -5.20 -13.14
CA ASN A 309 0.61 -4.02 -12.58
C ASN A 309 1.43 -3.30 -11.50
N HIS A 310 2.32 -4.02 -10.81
CA HIS A 310 3.13 -3.54 -9.69
C HIS A 310 4.64 -3.75 -9.89
N GLY A 311 5.06 -4.27 -11.06
CA GLY A 311 6.47 -4.49 -11.37
C GLY A 311 7.25 -3.17 -11.51
N PHE A 312 8.55 -3.24 -11.27
CA PHE A 312 9.45 -2.07 -11.25
C PHE A 312 9.49 -1.31 -12.57
N GLU A 313 9.43 -2.00 -13.70
CA GLU A 313 9.44 -1.38 -15.04
C GLU A 313 8.23 -0.47 -15.24
N ARG A 314 7.01 -0.98 -14.91
CA ARG A 314 5.80 -0.18 -14.99
C ARG A 314 5.82 0.99 -14.02
N HIS A 315 6.27 0.75 -12.80
CA HIS A 315 6.36 1.80 -11.77
C HIS A 315 7.29 2.92 -12.20
N LEU A 316 8.48 2.58 -12.73
CA LEU A 316 9.44 3.55 -13.28
C LEU A 316 8.83 4.37 -14.42
N ALA A 317 8.19 3.70 -15.39
CA ALA A 317 7.57 4.38 -16.53
C ALA A 317 6.52 5.40 -16.10
N ILE A 318 5.70 5.08 -15.07
CA ILE A 318 4.71 6.02 -14.51
C ILE A 318 5.41 7.20 -13.82
N LEU A 319 6.45 6.94 -13.00
CA LEU A 319 7.21 7.99 -12.32
C LEU A 319 7.86 8.95 -13.31
N GLU A 320 8.61 8.43 -14.29
CA GLU A 320 9.28 9.27 -15.29
C GLU A 320 8.30 10.04 -16.16
N GLY A 321 7.19 9.42 -16.55
CA GLY A 321 6.10 10.09 -17.25
C GLY A 321 5.52 11.27 -16.47
N ALA A 322 5.33 11.11 -15.16
CA ALA A 322 4.82 12.17 -14.30
C ALA A 322 5.88 13.24 -13.96
N TYR A 323 7.14 12.86 -13.83
CA TYR A 323 8.24 13.77 -13.51
C TYR A 323 8.64 14.65 -14.68
N PHE A 324 8.75 14.08 -15.88
CA PHE A 324 9.38 14.69 -17.05
C PHE A 324 8.46 14.83 -18.26
N GLY A 325 7.30 14.17 -18.25
CA GLY A 325 6.31 14.27 -19.33
C GLY A 325 5.79 15.70 -19.48
N ASP A 326 5.69 16.17 -20.73
CA ASP A 326 5.12 17.47 -21.05
C ASP A 326 3.67 17.57 -20.59
N SER A 327 3.33 18.70 -20.00
CA SER A 327 1.98 19.02 -19.53
C SER A 327 0.88 19.05 -20.62
N ALA A 328 1.25 18.77 -21.87
CA ALA A 328 0.36 18.79 -23.02
C ALA A 328 -0.25 17.41 -23.39
N ARG A 329 0.20 16.29 -22.78
CA ARG A 329 -0.32 14.94 -23.09
C ARG A 329 -1.24 14.33 -22.04
N SER A 330 -1.71 15.11 -21.08
CA SER A 330 -2.59 14.62 -19.99
C SER A 330 -4.07 14.44 -20.42
N ASP A 331 -4.43 14.70 -21.66
CA ASP A 331 -5.81 14.52 -22.16
C ASP A 331 -6.01 13.29 -23.07
N GLU A 332 -4.94 12.55 -23.38
CA GLU A 332 -5.08 11.25 -24.03
C GLU A 332 -5.08 10.15 -22.95
N ALA A 333 -6.29 9.74 -22.56
CA ALA A 333 -6.51 8.44 -21.95
C ALA A 333 -5.74 7.40 -22.78
N MET A 334 -4.82 6.65 -22.11
CA MET A 334 -4.16 5.52 -22.76
C MET A 334 -5.24 4.68 -23.47
N PRO A 335 -5.10 4.37 -24.76
CA PRO A 335 -6.09 3.56 -25.44
C PRO A 335 -6.20 2.22 -24.73
N MET A 336 -7.43 1.90 -24.33
CA MET A 336 -7.76 0.55 -23.88
C MET A 336 -7.36 -0.41 -25.00
N ALA A 337 -6.36 -1.21 -24.77
CA ALA A 337 -6.08 -2.35 -25.63
C ALA A 337 -7.31 -3.25 -25.60
N MET A 338 -8.01 -3.31 -26.73
CA MET A 338 -9.11 -4.25 -26.96
C MET A 338 -8.63 -5.69 -26.91
#